data_5e82206b37ef89120f36e7c090fe7a4b
#
_entry.id   5e82206b37ef89120f36e7c090fe7a4b
#
_cell.length_a   1.000
_cell.length_b   1.000
_cell.length_c   1.000
_cell.angle_alpha   90.00
_cell.angle_beta   90.00
_cell.angle_gamma   90.00
#
_symmetry.space_group_name_H-M   'P 1'
#
loop_
_entity.id
_entity.type
_entity.pdbx_description
1 polymer ?
#
loop_
_entity_poly.entity_id
_entity_poly.type
_entity_poly.pdbx_seq_one_letter_code
_entity_poly.pdbx_strand_id
1 'polypeptide(L)'
;KIGGPRILENDILIGSLFKYLGAAKEVLVGAAEKEFPKDKDLVKKAIEAGYDSVEGKENFAGTGEEINLFLASVKASAGKAKYFLSGTDGVALGAIAAGLDIYFAYPMTPATPLLNFLAKNQSKYNILTLQLEDEISVVNAALGASFGGARVMVGTSGGGFALMTEAISMAGMAELPIVIYLGQRTAPSSGIPTYTGQSDLKFALNAGHGEFLKIVSAPGDPEEAISRTQEALYLSSKYRMPAIILSDKHLAESDYSFDNLSRSSLGNQR
;
A
#
# COMPACT_ATOMS: atom_id res chain seq x y z
N LYS A 1 24.45 -25.77 -13.73
CA LYS A 1 24.27 -25.53 -12.27
C LYS A 1 24.87 -24.16 -11.99
N ILE A 2 24.04 -23.19 -11.63
CA ILE A 2 24.44 -21.79 -11.32
C ILE A 2 24.91 -21.76 -9.88
N GLY A 3 25.54 -22.47 -9.22
CA GLY A 3 25.95 -22.41 -7.80
C GLY A 3 25.58 -21.08 -7.11
N GLY A 4 24.67 -21.11 -6.13
CA GLY A 4 24.23 -19.93 -5.41
C GLY A 4 23.17 -20.25 -4.36
N PRO A 5 22.76 -19.28 -3.55
CA PRO A 5 21.72 -19.49 -2.57
C PRO A 5 20.38 -19.83 -3.23
N ARG A 6 19.55 -20.58 -2.53
CA ARG A 6 18.25 -21.08 -2.99
C ARG A 6 17.28 -20.00 -3.48
N ILE A 7 17.45 -18.78 -3.01
CA ILE A 7 16.65 -17.62 -3.42
C ILE A 7 16.73 -17.33 -4.93
N LEU A 8 17.84 -17.71 -5.60
CA LEU A 8 18.01 -17.54 -7.04
C LEU A 8 17.12 -18.48 -7.87
N GLU A 9 16.47 -19.47 -7.27
CA GLU A 9 15.48 -20.30 -7.96
C GLU A 9 14.30 -19.46 -8.46
N ASN A 10 13.92 -18.40 -7.71
CA ASN A 10 12.89 -17.46 -8.12
C ASN A 10 13.32 -16.65 -9.35
N ASP A 11 14.57 -16.22 -9.41
CA ASP A 11 15.09 -15.45 -10.55
C ASP A 11 15.15 -16.30 -11.82
N ILE A 12 15.48 -17.58 -11.68
CA ILE A 12 15.44 -18.55 -12.80
C ILE A 12 14.00 -18.72 -13.30
N LEU A 13 13.03 -18.90 -12.39
CA LEU A 13 11.62 -19.04 -12.74
C LEU A 13 11.06 -17.77 -13.40
N ILE A 14 11.42 -16.59 -12.90
CA ILE A 14 11.05 -15.31 -13.51
C ILE A 14 11.62 -15.19 -14.91
N GLY A 15 12.89 -15.55 -15.12
CA GLY A 15 13.51 -15.60 -16.44
C GLY A 15 12.74 -16.46 -17.42
N SER A 16 12.40 -17.69 -17.01
CA SER A 16 11.61 -18.64 -17.81
C SER A 16 10.22 -18.10 -18.14
N LEU A 17 9.53 -17.51 -17.15
CA LEU A 17 8.20 -16.92 -17.30
C LEU A 17 8.22 -15.77 -18.30
N PHE A 18 9.19 -14.86 -18.20
CA PHE A 18 9.29 -13.70 -19.09
C PHE A 18 9.58 -14.12 -20.54
N LYS A 19 10.40 -15.16 -20.74
CA LYS A 19 10.57 -15.76 -22.08
C LYS A 19 9.26 -16.29 -22.62
N TYR A 20 8.53 -17.03 -21.80
CA TYR A 20 7.23 -17.57 -22.16
C TYR A 20 6.21 -16.47 -22.52
N LEU A 21 6.20 -15.38 -21.77
CA LEU A 21 5.35 -14.20 -22.01
C LEU A 21 5.82 -13.37 -23.23
N GLY A 22 6.93 -13.72 -23.85
CA GLY A 22 7.46 -13.02 -25.01
C GLY A 22 8.00 -11.61 -24.70
N ALA A 23 8.35 -11.35 -23.43
CA ALA A 23 9.01 -10.12 -23.02
C ALA A 23 10.50 -10.14 -23.37
N ALA A 24 11.09 -9.00 -23.66
CA ALA A 24 12.51 -8.89 -23.98
C ALA A 24 13.38 -9.15 -22.75
N LYS A 25 14.43 -9.96 -22.89
CA LYS A 25 15.35 -10.33 -21.79
C LYS A 25 16.00 -9.11 -21.17
N GLU A 26 16.36 -8.13 -21.98
CA GLU A 26 17.04 -6.91 -21.57
C GLU A 26 16.21 -6.05 -20.60
N VAL A 27 14.89 -6.06 -20.76
CA VAL A 27 13.96 -5.34 -19.85
C VAL A 27 14.01 -5.94 -18.45
N LEU A 28 13.94 -7.27 -18.38
CA LEU A 28 13.98 -7.98 -17.10
C LEU A 28 15.34 -7.85 -16.41
N VAL A 29 16.42 -8.03 -17.15
CA VAL A 29 17.79 -7.88 -16.63
C VAL A 29 18.00 -6.44 -16.12
N GLY A 30 17.60 -5.44 -16.90
CA GLY A 30 17.73 -4.02 -16.49
C GLY A 30 16.91 -3.66 -15.26
N ALA A 31 15.74 -4.26 -15.05
CA ALA A 31 14.96 -4.09 -13.82
C ALA A 31 15.66 -4.74 -12.63
N ALA A 32 16.14 -5.98 -12.78
CA ALA A 32 16.83 -6.71 -11.73
C ALA A 32 18.15 -6.06 -11.28
N GLU A 33 18.91 -5.50 -12.20
CA GLU A 33 20.15 -4.77 -11.88
C GLU A 33 19.90 -3.52 -11.02
N LYS A 34 18.75 -2.88 -11.18
CA LYS A 34 18.33 -1.73 -10.36
C LYS A 34 17.86 -2.15 -8.97
N GLU A 35 17.14 -3.26 -8.89
CA GLU A 35 16.57 -3.76 -7.62
C GLU A 35 17.64 -4.41 -6.73
N PHE A 36 18.58 -5.14 -7.34
CA PHE A 36 19.63 -5.90 -6.63
C PHE A 36 21.06 -5.41 -6.95
N PRO A 37 21.41 -4.16 -6.63
CA PRO A 37 22.68 -3.58 -7.04
C PRO A 37 23.93 -4.28 -6.47
N LYS A 38 23.80 -4.99 -5.34
CA LYS A 38 24.90 -5.74 -4.71
C LYS A 38 25.13 -7.10 -5.34
N ASP A 39 24.08 -7.75 -5.82
CA ASP A 39 24.09 -9.12 -6.35
C ASP A 39 23.78 -9.17 -7.85
N LYS A 40 23.88 -8.02 -8.53
CA LYS A 40 23.44 -7.84 -9.93
C LYS A 40 23.96 -8.92 -10.89
N ASP A 41 25.23 -9.30 -10.79
CA ASP A 41 25.83 -10.28 -11.72
C ASP A 41 25.30 -11.69 -11.48
N LEU A 42 24.97 -12.01 -10.23
CA LEU A 42 24.44 -13.33 -9.86
C LEU A 42 22.96 -13.44 -10.25
N VAL A 43 22.17 -12.43 -9.94
CA VAL A 43 20.75 -12.33 -10.32
C VAL A 43 20.60 -12.33 -11.85
N LYS A 44 21.42 -11.55 -12.56
CA LYS A 44 21.46 -11.54 -14.02
C LYS A 44 21.70 -12.93 -14.59
N LYS A 45 22.72 -13.64 -14.12
CA LYS A 45 23.02 -15.02 -14.58
C LYS A 45 21.86 -15.98 -14.32
N ALA A 46 21.17 -15.84 -13.17
CA ALA A 46 20.03 -16.68 -12.85
C ALA A 46 18.86 -16.41 -13.80
N ILE A 47 18.53 -15.14 -14.04
CA ILE A 47 17.50 -14.72 -14.98
C ILE A 47 17.81 -15.19 -16.40
N GLU A 48 19.03 -14.96 -16.89
CA GLU A 48 19.46 -15.37 -18.23
C GLU A 48 19.37 -16.90 -18.40
N ALA A 49 19.80 -17.65 -17.38
CA ALA A 49 19.72 -19.10 -17.42
C ALA A 49 18.26 -19.59 -17.47
N GLY A 50 17.37 -18.98 -16.71
CA GLY A 50 15.94 -19.27 -16.78
C GLY A 50 15.34 -18.90 -18.14
N TYR A 51 15.66 -17.73 -18.64
CA TYR A 51 15.18 -17.24 -19.93
C TYR A 51 15.64 -18.14 -21.08
N ASP A 52 16.91 -18.51 -21.10
CA ASP A 52 17.51 -19.32 -22.16
C ASP A 52 17.18 -20.83 -22.04
N SER A 53 16.65 -21.27 -20.89
CA SER A 53 16.19 -22.65 -20.69
C SER A 53 14.89 -23.00 -21.40
N VAL A 54 14.12 -21.98 -21.82
CA VAL A 54 12.83 -22.18 -22.48
C VAL A 54 13.06 -22.30 -23.99
N GLU A 55 13.02 -23.53 -24.51
CA GLU A 55 13.07 -23.85 -25.94
C GLU A 55 11.66 -23.84 -26.52
N GLY A 56 11.42 -22.90 -27.44
CA GLY A 56 10.20 -22.85 -28.24
C GLY A 56 8.98 -22.21 -27.55
N LYS A 57 7.93 -22.03 -28.36
CA LYS A 57 6.58 -21.73 -27.88
C LYS A 57 5.88 -23.04 -27.54
N GLU A 58 6.25 -23.68 -26.46
CA GLU A 58 5.47 -24.83 -26.00
C GLU A 58 4.13 -24.34 -25.47
N ASN A 59 3.08 -24.73 -26.16
CA ASN A 59 1.71 -24.46 -25.74
C ASN A 59 1.46 -25.12 -24.39
N PHE A 60 1.15 -24.36 -23.39
CA PHE A 60 0.55 -24.89 -22.16
C PHE A 60 -0.73 -25.64 -22.56
N ALA A 61 -0.69 -26.97 -22.50
CA ALA A 61 -1.82 -27.79 -22.86
C ALA A 61 -3.02 -27.45 -21.97
N GLY A 62 -4.04 -26.80 -22.55
CA GLY A 62 -5.34 -26.60 -21.93
C GLY A 62 -5.91 -25.18 -21.92
N THR A 63 -5.10 -24.12 -22.14
CA THR A 63 -5.59 -22.73 -22.03
C THR A 63 -4.96 -21.79 -23.07
N GLY A 64 -4.50 -22.32 -24.21
CA GLY A 64 -3.76 -21.55 -25.20
C GLY A 64 -4.48 -20.29 -25.72
N GLU A 65 -5.81 -20.32 -25.84
CA GLU A 65 -6.61 -19.16 -26.27
C GLU A 65 -6.72 -18.10 -25.16
N GLU A 66 -6.97 -18.51 -23.91
CA GLU A 66 -7.08 -17.58 -22.80
C GLU A 66 -5.75 -16.87 -22.48
N ILE A 67 -4.65 -17.62 -22.51
CA ILE A 67 -3.31 -17.05 -22.34
C ILE A 67 -2.97 -16.13 -23.52
N ASN A 68 -3.29 -16.50 -24.74
CA ASN A 68 -3.06 -15.62 -25.90
C ASN A 68 -3.90 -14.35 -25.85
N LEU A 69 -5.16 -14.42 -25.37
CA LEU A 69 -6.01 -13.25 -25.15
C LEU A 69 -5.43 -12.37 -24.04
N PHE A 70 -4.98 -12.96 -22.94
CA PHE A 70 -4.31 -12.23 -21.85
C PHE A 70 -3.02 -11.56 -22.35
N LEU A 71 -2.17 -12.29 -23.05
CA LEU A 71 -0.93 -11.72 -23.65
C LEU A 71 -1.21 -10.65 -24.70
N ALA A 72 -2.26 -10.80 -25.49
CA ALA A 72 -2.69 -9.79 -26.43
C ALA A 72 -3.17 -8.52 -25.71
N SER A 73 -3.90 -8.67 -24.60
CA SER A 73 -4.34 -7.53 -23.77
C SER A 73 -3.15 -6.82 -23.10
N VAL A 74 -2.20 -7.58 -22.56
CA VAL A 74 -0.97 -7.03 -21.98
C VAL A 74 -0.13 -6.30 -23.03
N LYS A 75 0.03 -6.88 -24.24
CA LYS A 75 0.74 -6.22 -25.35
C LYS A 75 0.02 -4.98 -25.86
N ALA A 76 -1.31 -5.00 -25.91
CA ALA A 76 -2.12 -3.85 -26.30
C ALA A 76 -2.02 -2.69 -25.31
N SER A 77 -1.79 -3.01 -24.02
CA SER A 77 -1.59 -2.05 -22.93
C SER A 77 -0.12 -1.64 -22.76
N ALA A 78 0.82 -2.41 -23.32
CA ALA A 78 2.24 -2.17 -23.18
C ALA A 78 2.64 -0.79 -23.74
N GLY A 79 3.31 0.00 -22.90
CA GLY A 79 3.79 1.34 -23.26
C GLY A 79 2.77 2.47 -23.08
N LYS A 80 1.54 2.19 -22.64
CA LYS A 80 0.56 3.22 -22.27
C LYS A 80 0.63 3.60 -20.81
N ALA A 81 0.81 2.61 -19.92
CA ALA A 81 0.87 2.84 -18.49
C ALA A 81 2.10 3.69 -18.12
N LYS A 82 1.87 4.80 -17.42
CA LYS A 82 2.92 5.73 -16.94
C LYS A 82 3.20 5.58 -15.46
N TYR A 83 2.26 5.03 -14.73
CA TYR A 83 2.31 4.88 -13.29
C TYR A 83 2.07 3.42 -12.92
N PHE A 84 2.81 2.95 -11.93
CA PHE A 84 2.69 1.62 -11.36
C PHE A 84 2.71 1.78 -9.85
N LEU A 85 1.58 1.57 -9.20
CA LEU A 85 1.35 1.92 -7.80
C LEU A 85 0.53 0.84 -7.11
N SER A 86 0.84 0.57 -5.85
CA SER A 86 -0.04 -0.15 -4.94
C SER A 86 -1.08 0.78 -4.31
N GLY A 87 -2.11 0.21 -3.68
CA GLY A 87 -3.05 1.01 -2.88
C GLY A 87 -2.36 1.74 -1.73
N THR A 88 -1.35 1.12 -1.13
CA THR A 88 -0.52 1.76 -0.09
C THR A 88 0.26 2.96 -0.63
N ASP A 89 0.83 2.86 -1.84
CA ASP A 89 1.49 4.00 -2.49
C ASP A 89 0.48 5.13 -2.73
N GLY A 90 -0.74 4.78 -3.15
CA GLY A 90 -1.83 5.75 -3.30
C GLY A 90 -2.14 6.49 -2.01
N VAL A 91 -2.30 5.78 -0.89
CA VAL A 91 -2.52 6.39 0.42
C VAL A 91 -1.35 7.30 0.81
N ALA A 92 -0.10 6.83 0.64
CA ALA A 92 1.08 7.63 0.96
C ALA A 92 1.16 8.92 0.14
N LEU A 93 0.97 8.82 -1.18
CA LEU A 93 0.98 9.98 -2.09
C LEU A 93 -0.15 10.96 -1.76
N GLY A 94 -1.35 10.45 -1.45
CA GLY A 94 -2.47 11.26 -1.00
C GLY A 94 -2.18 12.02 0.29
N ALA A 95 -1.58 11.35 1.28
CA ALA A 95 -1.19 11.94 2.55
C ALA A 95 -0.12 13.04 2.37
N ILE A 96 0.91 12.78 1.56
CA ILE A 96 1.96 13.75 1.21
C ILE A 96 1.33 14.98 0.53
N ALA A 97 0.48 14.76 -0.46
CA ALA A 97 -0.15 15.84 -1.21
C ALA A 97 -1.11 16.67 -0.35
N ALA A 98 -1.73 16.07 0.68
CA ALA A 98 -2.57 16.78 1.65
C ALA A 98 -1.79 17.53 2.74
N GLY A 99 -0.45 17.43 2.74
CA GLY A 99 0.41 18.10 3.71
C GLY A 99 0.40 17.42 5.08
N LEU A 100 0.51 16.10 5.11
CA LEU A 100 0.76 15.31 6.32
C LEU A 100 2.04 15.79 7.00
N ASP A 101 1.97 16.09 8.30
CA ASP A 101 3.13 16.48 9.10
C ASP A 101 3.77 15.27 9.79
N ILE A 102 2.94 14.42 10.43
CA ILE A 102 3.45 13.29 11.22
C ILE A 102 2.63 12.03 10.97
N TYR A 103 3.34 10.93 10.74
CA TYR A 103 2.77 9.59 10.68
C TYR A 103 3.27 8.75 11.84
N PHE A 104 2.36 8.15 12.59
CA PHE A 104 2.67 7.22 13.67
C PHE A 104 2.16 5.83 13.34
N ALA A 105 2.94 4.79 13.62
CA ALA A 105 2.49 3.43 13.49
C ALA A 105 3.21 2.46 14.43
N TYR A 106 2.53 1.38 14.77
CA TYR A 106 3.10 0.12 15.18
C TYR A 106 2.94 -0.85 14.00
N PRO A 107 3.99 -1.58 13.58
CA PRO A 107 3.94 -2.39 12.36
C PRO A 107 2.89 -3.49 12.43
N MET A 108 1.84 -3.38 11.62
CA MET A 108 0.81 -4.40 11.50
C MET A 108 0.39 -4.55 10.02
N THR A 109 0.56 -5.76 9.47
CA THR A 109 0.15 -6.09 8.09
C THR A 109 -1.37 -5.94 7.93
N PRO A 110 -1.90 -5.30 6.85
CA PRO A 110 -1.18 -4.79 5.68
C PRO A 110 -0.83 -3.28 5.74
N ALA A 111 -0.83 -2.63 6.90
CA ALA A 111 -0.50 -1.21 7.02
C ALA A 111 1.03 -0.93 7.07
N THR A 112 1.86 -1.95 7.30
CA THR A 112 3.33 -1.80 7.38
C THR A 112 3.98 -1.21 6.12
N PRO A 113 3.58 -1.51 4.89
CA PRO A 113 4.13 -0.88 3.69
C PRO A 113 4.01 0.65 3.70
N LEU A 114 2.92 1.21 4.26
CA LEU A 114 2.75 2.66 4.39
C LEU A 114 3.80 3.27 5.32
N LEU A 115 4.09 2.63 6.46
CA LEU A 115 5.15 3.05 7.37
C LEU A 115 6.51 3.08 6.65
N ASN A 116 6.82 2.01 5.91
CA ASN A 116 8.07 1.90 5.17
C ASN A 116 8.21 2.96 4.07
N PHE A 117 7.14 3.21 3.31
CA PHE A 117 7.12 4.23 2.26
C PHE A 117 7.37 5.63 2.83
N LEU A 118 6.63 6.00 3.87
CA LEU A 118 6.75 7.33 4.49
C LEU A 118 8.10 7.51 5.18
N ALA A 119 8.60 6.49 5.90
CA ALA A 119 9.92 6.53 6.53
C ALA A 119 11.05 6.71 5.52
N LYS A 120 11.01 5.99 4.39
CA LYS A 120 12.00 6.10 3.31
C LYS A 120 12.02 7.50 2.68
N ASN A 121 10.88 8.15 2.65
CA ASN A 121 10.68 9.43 1.96
C ASN A 121 10.56 10.64 2.91
N GLN A 122 10.69 10.45 4.22
CA GLN A 122 10.44 11.50 5.23
C GLN A 122 11.27 12.77 5.02
N SER A 123 12.55 12.64 4.73
CA SER A 123 13.42 13.79 4.47
C SER A 123 13.07 14.53 3.18
N LYS A 124 12.61 13.81 2.16
CA LYS A 124 12.24 14.39 0.87
C LYS A 124 10.98 15.25 0.96
N TYR A 125 10.01 14.82 1.75
CA TYR A 125 8.71 15.47 1.85
C TYR A 125 8.49 16.22 3.17
N ASN A 126 9.51 16.28 4.04
CA ASN A 126 9.46 16.93 5.34
C ASN A 126 8.31 16.39 6.21
N ILE A 127 8.19 15.07 6.29
CA ILE A 127 7.22 14.35 7.11
C ILE A 127 7.99 13.62 8.20
N LEU A 128 7.53 13.71 9.43
CA LEU A 128 8.07 12.90 10.52
C LEU A 128 7.35 11.55 10.56
N THR A 129 8.09 10.46 10.49
CA THR A 129 7.55 9.10 10.56
C THR A 129 8.10 8.40 11.80
N LEU A 130 7.20 8.00 12.70
CA LEU A 130 7.56 7.41 14.01
C LEU A 130 6.91 6.05 14.20
N GLN A 131 7.74 5.07 14.52
CA GLN A 131 7.29 3.78 15.02
C GLN A 131 7.29 3.84 16.56
N LEU A 132 6.16 3.45 17.17
CA LEU A 132 6.02 3.41 18.62
C LEU A 132 5.78 1.97 19.11
N GLU A 133 5.70 1.82 20.43
CA GLU A 133 5.70 0.54 21.15
C GLU A 133 4.49 -0.35 20.85
N ASP A 134 3.29 0.28 20.73
CA ASP A 134 2.01 -0.36 20.48
C ASP A 134 1.00 0.61 19.88
N GLU A 135 -0.19 0.12 19.56
CA GLU A 135 -1.26 0.92 18.95
C GLU A 135 -1.85 1.95 19.92
N ILE A 136 -1.84 1.69 21.22
CA ILE A 136 -2.31 2.65 22.25
C ILE A 136 -1.35 3.85 22.29
N SER A 137 -0.06 3.59 22.31
CA SER A 137 0.97 4.64 22.24
C SER A 137 0.88 5.42 20.92
N VAL A 138 0.66 4.73 19.80
CA VAL A 138 0.51 5.33 18.47
C VAL A 138 -0.63 6.34 18.42
N VAL A 139 -1.83 5.92 18.81
CA VAL A 139 -3.00 6.79 18.72
C VAL A 139 -2.92 7.97 19.69
N ASN A 140 -2.44 7.76 20.91
CA ASN A 140 -2.31 8.83 21.90
C ASN A 140 -1.21 9.85 21.53
N ALA A 141 -0.09 9.40 20.98
CA ALA A 141 0.93 10.31 20.44
C ALA A 141 0.38 11.15 19.27
N ALA A 142 -0.41 10.52 18.38
CA ALA A 142 -1.05 11.21 17.29
C ALA A 142 -2.05 12.26 17.79
N LEU A 143 -2.87 11.96 18.80
CA LEU A 143 -3.80 12.92 19.41
C LEU A 143 -3.05 14.07 20.06
N GLY A 144 -1.95 13.80 20.77
CA GLY A 144 -1.10 14.84 21.34
C GLY A 144 -0.51 15.77 20.27
N ALA A 145 -0.02 15.22 19.17
CA ALA A 145 0.50 16.00 18.05
C ALA A 145 -0.62 16.80 17.34
N SER A 146 -1.79 16.20 17.18
CA SER A 146 -2.99 16.87 16.64
C SER A 146 -3.42 18.04 17.51
N PHE A 147 -3.42 17.87 18.83
CA PHE A 147 -3.67 18.97 19.79
C PHE A 147 -2.65 20.10 19.62
N GLY A 148 -1.40 19.78 19.32
CA GLY A 148 -0.34 20.74 18.97
C GLY A 148 -0.51 21.39 17.60
N GLY A 149 -1.52 21.02 16.81
CA GLY A 149 -1.84 21.60 15.50
C GLY A 149 -1.21 20.86 14.30
N ALA A 150 -0.56 19.72 14.51
CA ALA A 150 -0.02 18.90 13.40
C ALA A 150 -1.13 18.15 12.67
N ARG A 151 -0.99 18.00 11.35
CA ARG A 151 -1.77 17.04 10.56
C ARG A 151 -1.20 15.66 10.77
N VAL A 152 -1.99 14.79 11.37
CA VAL A 152 -1.53 13.47 11.79
C VAL A 152 -2.29 12.35 11.10
N MET A 153 -1.58 11.27 10.88
CA MET A 153 -2.15 10.02 10.40
C MET A 153 -1.54 8.84 11.16
N VAL A 154 -2.35 7.81 11.40
CA VAL A 154 -1.90 6.55 11.97
C VAL A 154 -2.28 5.39 11.05
N GLY A 155 -1.53 4.29 11.11
CA GLY A 155 -1.84 3.08 10.33
C GLY A 155 -1.82 1.84 11.19
N THR A 156 -2.84 0.98 10.98
CA THR A 156 -3.00 -0.28 11.70
C THR A 156 -3.88 -1.26 10.93
N SER A 157 -4.17 -2.42 11.53
CA SER A 157 -5.17 -3.39 11.09
C SER A 157 -6.24 -3.59 12.17
N GLY A 158 -7.24 -4.43 11.93
CA GLY A 158 -8.41 -4.59 12.81
C GLY A 158 -8.09 -4.84 14.28
N GLY A 159 -7.09 -5.69 14.56
CA GLY A 159 -6.66 -5.96 15.93
C GLY A 159 -6.08 -4.74 16.65
N GLY A 160 -5.21 -3.98 15.98
CA GLY A 160 -4.65 -2.75 16.54
C GLY A 160 -5.67 -1.62 16.61
N PHE A 161 -6.59 -1.55 15.63
CA PHE A 161 -7.70 -0.60 15.68
C PHE A 161 -8.61 -0.82 16.90
N ALA A 162 -8.77 -2.07 17.33
CA ALA A 162 -9.51 -2.40 18.55
C ALA A 162 -8.86 -1.75 19.80
N LEU A 163 -7.53 -1.67 19.85
CA LEU A 163 -6.82 -1.01 20.93
C LEU A 163 -6.89 0.54 20.89
N MET A 164 -7.29 1.10 19.74
CA MET A 164 -7.40 2.56 19.56
C MET A 164 -8.80 3.10 19.89
N THR A 165 -9.79 2.25 20.17
CA THR A 165 -11.22 2.65 20.21
C THR A 165 -11.54 3.67 21.28
N GLU A 166 -10.91 3.60 22.46
CA GLU A 166 -11.09 4.60 23.51
C GLU A 166 -10.54 5.96 23.07
N ALA A 167 -9.34 5.98 22.54
CA ALA A 167 -8.71 7.21 22.05
C ALA A 167 -9.48 7.85 20.87
N ILE A 168 -10.17 7.06 20.05
CA ILE A 168 -11.07 7.58 19.00
C ILE A 168 -12.25 8.32 19.64
N SER A 169 -12.79 7.82 20.76
CA SER A 169 -13.83 8.54 21.53
C SER A 169 -13.29 9.85 22.09
N MET A 170 -12.08 9.86 22.62
CA MET A 170 -11.39 11.07 23.06
C MET A 170 -11.19 12.05 21.89
N ALA A 171 -10.80 11.58 20.72
CA ALA A 171 -10.67 12.43 19.53
C ALA A 171 -12.00 13.12 19.16
N GLY A 172 -13.13 12.38 19.25
CA GLY A 172 -14.45 12.94 19.03
C GLY A 172 -14.85 13.95 20.08
N MET A 173 -14.61 13.67 21.37
CA MET A 173 -14.95 14.57 22.49
C MET A 173 -14.11 15.83 22.51
N ALA A 174 -12.81 15.73 22.22
CA ALA A 174 -11.87 16.84 22.24
C ALA A 174 -11.76 17.58 20.89
N GLU A 175 -12.54 17.16 19.89
CA GLU A 175 -12.50 17.70 18.53
C GLU A 175 -11.10 17.69 17.92
N LEU A 176 -10.38 16.57 18.07
CA LEU A 176 -9.02 16.41 17.55
C LEU A 176 -9.04 15.72 16.18
N PRO A 177 -8.57 16.40 15.12
CA PRO A 177 -8.43 15.78 13.80
C PRO A 177 -7.43 14.64 13.84
N ILE A 178 -7.83 13.46 13.37
CA ILE A 178 -6.94 12.33 13.16
C ILE A 178 -7.42 11.51 11.98
N VAL A 179 -6.50 11.05 11.14
CA VAL A 179 -6.79 10.10 10.06
C VAL A 179 -6.21 8.75 10.41
N ILE A 180 -7.02 7.70 10.33
CA ILE A 180 -6.64 6.32 10.62
C ILE A 180 -6.70 5.52 9.33
N TYR A 181 -5.56 5.01 8.88
CA TYR A 181 -5.50 4.01 7.83
C TYR A 181 -5.72 2.62 8.43
N LEU A 182 -6.88 2.04 8.16
CA LEU A 182 -7.28 0.72 8.62
C LEU A 182 -7.15 -0.28 7.48
N GLY A 183 -6.03 -0.97 7.44
CA GLY A 183 -5.80 -2.08 6.51
C GLY A 183 -6.44 -3.36 7.01
N GLN A 184 -7.54 -3.79 6.42
CA GLN A 184 -8.25 -5.00 6.80
C GLN A 184 -7.49 -6.26 6.35
N ARG A 185 -7.63 -7.31 7.14
CA ARG A 185 -7.17 -8.66 6.84
C ARG A 185 -8.13 -9.68 7.44
N THR A 186 -7.93 -10.95 7.14
CA THR A 186 -8.77 -12.01 7.72
C THR A 186 -8.73 -11.97 9.25
N ALA A 187 -9.89 -11.90 9.87
CA ALA A 187 -10.13 -11.80 11.30
C ALA A 187 -11.01 -13.00 11.76
N PRO A 188 -11.31 -13.20 13.05
CA PRO A 188 -11.04 -12.33 14.21
C PRO A 188 -9.63 -12.47 14.84
N SER A 189 -9.36 -11.64 15.87
CA SER A 189 -8.09 -11.58 16.60
C SER A 189 -6.92 -11.24 15.68
N SER A 190 -5.74 -11.84 15.87
CA SER A 190 -4.60 -11.64 14.98
C SER A 190 -4.88 -12.08 13.53
N GLY A 191 -5.84 -12.96 13.35
CA GLY A 191 -6.30 -13.43 12.05
C GLY A 191 -5.21 -14.12 11.25
N ILE A 192 -5.33 -14.01 9.92
CA ILE A 192 -4.33 -14.54 8.98
C ILE A 192 -3.72 -13.36 8.21
N PRO A 193 -2.53 -12.86 8.60
CA PRO A 193 -1.94 -11.64 8.02
C PRO A 193 -1.66 -11.72 6.52
N THR A 194 -1.55 -12.94 5.99
CA THR A 194 -1.25 -13.21 4.57
C THR A 194 -2.49 -13.26 3.68
N TYR A 195 -3.69 -13.22 4.25
CA TYR A 195 -4.95 -13.28 3.52
C TYR A 195 -5.72 -11.95 3.61
N THR A 196 -6.34 -11.56 2.51
CA THR A 196 -7.24 -10.41 2.48
C THR A 196 -8.58 -10.73 3.16
N GLY A 197 -9.24 -9.70 3.67
CA GLY A 197 -10.56 -9.79 4.27
C GLY A 197 -11.18 -8.40 4.42
N GLN A 198 -12.50 -8.30 4.46
CA GLN A 198 -13.25 -7.04 4.56
C GLN A 198 -14.33 -7.13 5.64
N SER A 199 -13.92 -7.48 6.86
CA SER A 199 -14.85 -7.73 7.98
C SER A 199 -15.01 -6.54 8.94
N ASP A 200 -14.23 -5.46 8.78
CA ASP A 200 -14.12 -4.41 9.78
C ASP A 200 -15.01 -3.17 9.52
N LEU A 201 -15.85 -3.18 8.47
CA LEU A 201 -16.72 -2.02 8.15
C LEU A 201 -17.64 -1.64 9.32
N LYS A 202 -18.35 -2.63 9.89
CA LYS A 202 -19.25 -2.37 11.03
C LYS A 202 -18.47 -1.88 12.25
N PHE A 203 -17.26 -2.40 12.44
CA PHE A 203 -16.39 -2.01 13.51
C PHE A 203 -15.90 -0.56 13.30
N ALA A 204 -15.44 -0.19 12.12
CA ALA A 204 -15.03 1.18 11.79
C ALA A 204 -16.17 2.19 12.00
N LEU A 205 -17.38 1.85 11.56
CA LEU A 205 -18.56 2.71 11.70
C LEU A 205 -18.99 2.91 13.17
N ASN A 206 -18.80 1.90 14.03
CA ASN A 206 -19.29 1.91 15.42
C ASN A 206 -18.17 1.98 16.46
N ALA A 207 -16.89 2.11 16.06
CA ALA A 207 -15.77 2.18 16.98
C ALA A 207 -15.87 3.40 17.91
N GLY A 208 -15.48 3.19 19.17
CA GLY A 208 -15.58 4.16 20.23
C GLY A 208 -16.86 4.03 21.05
N HIS A 209 -16.92 4.71 22.18
CA HIS A 209 -18.09 4.81 23.05
C HIS A 209 -18.63 6.23 23.07
N GLY A 210 -19.92 6.39 23.38
CA GLY A 210 -20.64 7.65 23.29
C GLY A 210 -21.01 7.99 21.84
N GLU A 211 -21.63 9.15 21.65
CA GLU A 211 -22.06 9.63 20.35
C GLU A 211 -21.15 10.73 19.83
N PHE A 212 -20.49 10.48 18.72
CA PHE A 212 -19.67 11.45 18.00
C PHE A 212 -19.60 11.10 16.51
N LEU A 213 -19.30 12.10 15.70
CA LEU A 213 -19.19 11.92 14.25
C LEU A 213 -17.82 11.41 13.87
N LYS A 214 -17.77 10.54 12.86
CA LYS A 214 -16.57 10.11 12.19
C LYS A 214 -16.80 9.91 10.70
N ILE A 215 -15.76 10.06 9.91
CA ILE A 215 -15.78 9.82 8.47
C ILE A 215 -15.20 8.43 8.23
N VAL A 216 -15.87 7.64 7.38
CA VAL A 216 -15.33 6.35 6.90
C VAL A 216 -15.36 6.38 5.38
N SER A 217 -14.21 6.17 4.77
CA SER A 217 -14.03 6.13 3.32
C SER A 217 -13.29 4.87 2.91
N ALA A 218 -13.75 4.21 1.85
CA ALA A 218 -13.16 2.97 1.36
C ALA A 218 -12.79 3.13 -0.12
N PRO A 219 -11.51 3.34 -0.44
CA PRO A 219 -11.05 3.39 -1.83
C PRO A 219 -11.08 2.00 -2.48
N GLY A 220 -11.40 1.93 -3.78
CA GLY A 220 -11.43 0.71 -4.56
C GLY A 220 -10.16 0.46 -5.38
N ASP A 221 -9.34 1.49 -5.60
CA ASP A 221 -8.09 1.40 -6.36
C ASP A 221 -7.06 2.44 -5.87
N PRO A 222 -5.78 2.41 -6.33
CA PRO A 222 -4.76 3.36 -5.91
C PRO A 222 -5.07 4.82 -6.26
N GLU A 223 -5.79 5.11 -7.34
CA GLU A 223 -6.18 6.47 -7.70
C GLU A 223 -7.21 7.02 -6.72
N GLU A 224 -8.21 6.22 -6.39
CA GLU A 224 -9.14 6.56 -5.31
C GLU A 224 -8.43 6.65 -3.96
N ALA A 225 -7.44 5.79 -3.68
CA ALA A 225 -6.66 5.87 -2.45
C ALA A 225 -5.96 7.24 -2.30
N ILE A 226 -5.41 7.80 -3.39
CA ILE A 226 -4.86 9.16 -3.39
C ILE A 226 -5.93 10.19 -3.01
N SER A 227 -7.03 10.19 -3.75
CA SER A 227 -8.08 11.21 -3.59
C SER A 227 -8.80 11.11 -2.25
N ARG A 228 -9.14 9.90 -1.79
CA ARG A 228 -9.82 9.67 -0.51
C ARG A 228 -8.93 9.97 0.69
N THR A 229 -7.61 9.76 0.57
CA THR A 229 -6.69 10.15 1.64
C THR A 229 -6.58 11.68 1.76
N GLN A 230 -6.51 12.39 0.64
CA GLN A 230 -6.56 13.85 0.64
C GLN A 230 -7.85 14.36 1.24
N GLU A 231 -8.99 13.81 0.83
CA GLU A 231 -10.31 14.17 1.34
C GLU A 231 -10.42 13.90 2.85
N ALA A 232 -9.96 12.74 3.32
CA ALA A 232 -9.99 12.39 4.74
C ALA A 232 -9.19 13.37 5.60
N LEU A 233 -7.98 13.74 5.19
CA LEU A 233 -7.15 14.72 5.90
C LEU A 233 -7.78 16.13 5.89
N TYR A 234 -8.34 16.53 4.75
CA TYR A 234 -9.04 17.80 4.63
C TYR A 234 -10.30 17.86 5.52
N LEU A 235 -11.18 16.87 5.40
CA LEU A 235 -12.45 16.84 6.13
C LEU A 235 -12.24 16.66 7.63
N SER A 236 -11.29 15.79 8.03
CA SER A 236 -10.93 15.61 9.43
C SER A 236 -10.47 16.94 10.05
N SER A 237 -9.60 17.67 9.38
CA SER A 237 -9.12 18.98 9.84
C SER A 237 -10.24 20.03 9.85
N LYS A 238 -11.05 20.08 8.79
CA LYS A 238 -12.13 21.08 8.65
C LYS A 238 -13.22 20.93 9.68
N TYR A 239 -13.63 19.68 9.94
CA TYR A 239 -14.75 19.38 10.84
C TYR A 239 -14.30 18.90 12.21
N ARG A 240 -12.98 18.82 12.46
CA ARG A 240 -12.38 18.47 13.75
C ARG A 240 -12.91 17.13 14.27
N MET A 241 -12.84 16.10 13.44
CA MET A 241 -13.37 14.77 13.75
C MET A 241 -12.43 13.65 13.22
N PRO A 242 -12.51 12.46 13.80
CA PRO A 242 -11.77 11.29 13.28
C PRO A 242 -12.23 10.93 11.86
N ALA A 243 -11.27 10.56 11.01
CA ALA A 243 -11.54 9.97 9.70
C ALA A 243 -10.81 8.63 9.57
N ILE A 244 -11.47 7.65 8.95
CA ILE A 244 -10.97 6.30 8.76
C ILE A 244 -10.93 6.01 7.26
N ILE A 245 -9.74 5.63 6.77
CA ILE A 245 -9.55 5.09 5.43
C ILE A 245 -9.56 3.57 5.57
N LEU A 246 -10.63 2.96 5.12
CA LEU A 246 -10.85 1.52 5.21
C LEU A 246 -10.36 0.84 3.94
N SER A 247 -9.22 0.20 4.01
CA SER A 247 -8.60 -0.57 2.92
C SER A 247 -8.59 -2.06 3.27
N ASP A 248 -8.12 -2.88 2.37
CA ASP A 248 -7.82 -4.28 2.64
C ASP A 248 -6.43 -4.66 2.12
N LYS A 249 -6.00 -5.89 2.44
CA LYS A 249 -4.69 -6.37 2.04
C LYS A 249 -4.54 -6.47 0.53
N HIS A 250 -5.60 -6.84 -0.19
CA HIS A 250 -5.52 -6.96 -1.64
C HIS A 250 -5.23 -5.60 -2.28
N LEU A 251 -6.00 -4.57 -1.95
CA LEU A 251 -5.73 -3.21 -2.43
C LEU A 251 -4.39 -2.70 -1.95
N ALA A 252 -4.06 -2.90 -0.66
CA ALA A 252 -2.85 -2.37 -0.07
C ALA A 252 -1.55 -2.85 -0.74
N GLU A 253 -1.50 -4.12 -1.13
CA GLU A 253 -0.27 -4.79 -1.56
C GLU A 253 -0.26 -5.22 -3.04
N SER A 254 -1.39 -5.11 -3.76
CA SER A 254 -1.42 -5.37 -5.20
C SER A 254 -0.97 -4.15 -5.99
N ASP A 255 -0.25 -4.41 -7.07
CA ASP A 255 0.22 -3.38 -7.98
C ASP A 255 -0.74 -3.17 -9.14
N TYR A 256 -0.96 -1.91 -9.50
CA TYR A 256 -1.85 -1.47 -10.56
C TYR A 256 -1.11 -0.56 -11.53
N SER A 257 -1.45 -0.64 -12.79
CA SER A 257 -0.89 0.23 -13.83
C SER A 257 -1.92 1.25 -14.32
N PHE A 258 -1.50 2.51 -14.47
CA PHE A 258 -2.36 3.62 -14.90
C PHE A 258 -1.72 4.41 -16.02
N ASP A 259 -2.53 4.84 -16.98
CA ASP A 259 -2.11 5.74 -18.06
C ASP A 259 -1.98 7.19 -17.57
N ASN A 260 -2.90 7.60 -16.72
CA ASN A 260 -2.96 8.91 -16.10
C ASN A 260 -3.42 8.77 -14.64
N LEU A 261 -2.97 9.68 -13.80
CA LEU A 261 -3.53 9.88 -12.47
C LEU A 261 -4.37 11.15 -12.52
N SER A 262 -5.65 11.04 -12.17
CA SER A 262 -6.52 12.20 -12.07
C SER A 262 -6.00 13.14 -11.00
N ARG A 263 -5.80 14.41 -11.33
CA ARG A 263 -5.49 15.41 -10.29
C ARG A 263 -6.72 15.59 -9.43
N SER A 264 -6.61 15.31 -8.14
CA SER A 264 -7.66 15.62 -7.19
C SER A 264 -8.01 17.11 -7.27
N SER A 265 -9.31 17.41 -7.31
CA SER A 265 -9.83 18.80 -7.30
C SER A 265 -9.55 19.53 -5.98
N LEU A 266 -9.16 18.79 -4.95
CA LEU A 266 -8.78 19.30 -3.63
C LEU A 266 -7.33 19.80 -3.58
N GLY A 267 -6.85 20.50 -4.59
CA GLY A 267 -5.49 21.06 -4.60
C GLY A 267 -5.08 21.63 -3.25
N ASN A 268 -3.78 21.75 -2.98
CA ASN A 268 -3.15 22.21 -1.71
C ASN A 268 -4.01 23.22 -0.91
N GLN A 269 -5.03 22.75 -0.22
CA GLN A 269 -5.77 23.52 0.76
C GLN A 269 -5.06 23.33 2.12
N ARG A 270 -3.99 24.09 2.30
CA ARG A 270 -3.35 24.29 3.61
C ARG A 270 -4.19 25.23 4.45
#